data_4f5dbefbeac0903d12edb5d4339cf24f
#
_entry.id   4f5dbefbeac0903d12edb5d4339cf24f
#
_cell.length_a   1.000
_cell.length_b   1.000
_cell.length_c   1.000
_cell.angle_alpha   90.00
_cell.angle_beta   90.00
_cell.angle_gamma   90.00
#
_symmetry.space_group_name_H-M   'P 1'
#
loop_
_entity.id
_entity.type
_entity.pdbx_description
1 polymer ?
#
loop_
_entity_poly.entity_id
_entity_poly.type
_entity_poly.pdbx_seq_one_letter_code
_entity_poly.pdbx_strand_id
1 'polypeptide(L)'
;MNNFNLHTPTRILFGKGAIAELREQIPAGARVLVTYGGGSVKKTGVLDQVLSALAGFDVLEFGGIEPNPSYETLMNAVKLAREENVTFLLAVGGGSVLDGTKFIAAAAHYDANIDPWEILETYGSKITSAIPMGSVLTLPATGSESNKGAVISRKTTGDKRAFMSEHVQPVFAILDPVYTYTLPPRQVANGVVDAFVHTVEQYVTYPVDGKIQDRFAEGILLTLVEDGPKALQEPENYNVRANIMWAATQALNGLIGAGVPQDWATHMLGHELTAMHGLDHAQTLAIVLPALWNEKRDTKIGRAS
;
A
#
# COMPACT_ATOMS: atom_id res chain seq x y z
N MET A 1 12.19 -16.96 18.47
CA MET A 1 11.72 -15.65 18.00
C MET A 1 12.83 -14.62 18.17
N ASN A 2 13.11 -13.81 17.15
CA ASN A 2 14.12 -12.74 17.18
C ASN A 2 13.61 -11.52 17.97
N ASN A 3 14.53 -10.66 18.44
CA ASN A 3 14.14 -9.36 19.01
C ASN A 3 13.52 -8.46 17.94
N PHE A 4 12.50 -7.71 18.31
CA PHE A 4 11.84 -6.75 17.40
C PHE A 4 11.36 -5.51 18.13
N ASN A 5 11.15 -4.45 17.36
CA ASN A 5 10.45 -3.24 17.77
C ASN A 5 9.29 -3.06 16.77
N LEU A 6 8.05 -3.09 17.26
CA LEU A 6 6.85 -2.95 16.46
C LEU A 6 6.13 -1.65 16.82
N HIS A 7 5.95 -0.80 15.82
CA HIS A 7 5.18 0.43 15.93
C HIS A 7 4.18 0.50 14.78
N THR A 8 2.89 0.46 15.10
CA THR A 8 1.78 0.50 14.14
C THR A 8 0.88 1.71 14.44
N PRO A 9 1.33 2.94 14.13
CA PRO A 9 0.65 4.18 14.52
C PRO A 9 -0.63 4.46 13.74
N THR A 10 -0.86 3.81 12.60
CA THR A 10 -2.01 4.08 11.74
C THR A 10 -3.32 3.73 12.42
N ARG A 11 -4.20 4.70 12.59
CA ARG A 11 -5.58 4.46 13.03
C ARG A 11 -6.39 3.86 11.88
N ILE A 12 -6.99 2.72 12.09
CA ILE A 12 -7.86 2.07 11.10
C ILE A 12 -9.32 2.41 11.41
N LEU A 13 -10.00 3.01 10.43
CA LEU A 13 -11.44 3.29 10.44
C LEU A 13 -12.09 2.31 9.45
N PHE A 14 -12.63 1.21 9.96
CA PHE A 14 -13.09 0.10 9.15
C PHE A 14 -14.60 -0.03 9.16
N GLY A 15 -15.20 -0.18 7.98
CA GLY A 15 -16.59 -0.53 7.82
C GLY A 15 -17.35 0.37 6.85
N LYS A 16 -18.58 -0.06 6.55
CA LYS A 16 -19.46 0.66 5.64
C LYS A 16 -19.76 2.06 6.18
N GLY A 17 -19.49 3.08 5.38
CA GLY A 17 -19.76 4.47 5.73
C GLY A 17 -18.68 5.11 6.63
N ALA A 18 -17.54 4.45 6.86
CA ALA A 18 -16.44 5.00 7.68
C ALA A 18 -15.93 6.36 7.19
N ILE A 19 -16.22 6.73 5.94
CA ILE A 19 -15.90 8.06 5.39
C ILE A 19 -16.50 9.22 6.21
N ALA A 20 -17.60 8.98 6.93
CA ALA A 20 -18.21 9.99 7.79
C ALA A 20 -17.28 10.50 8.90
N GLU A 21 -16.31 9.69 9.31
CA GLU A 21 -15.33 10.04 10.34
C GLU A 21 -14.10 10.79 9.79
N LEU A 22 -13.98 10.96 8.45
CA LEU A 22 -12.81 11.56 7.79
C LEU A 22 -12.45 12.92 8.36
N ARG A 23 -13.45 13.78 8.53
CA ARG A 23 -13.27 15.17 9.00
C ARG A 23 -12.55 15.25 10.34
N GLU A 24 -12.85 14.34 11.23
CA GLU A 24 -12.30 14.30 12.59
C GLU A 24 -10.83 13.84 12.64
N GLN A 25 -10.35 13.21 11.55
CA GLN A 25 -8.98 12.71 11.47
C GLN A 25 -8.00 13.77 10.95
N ILE A 26 -8.48 14.85 10.36
CA ILE A 26 -7.65 15.90 9.74
C ILE A 26 -7.52 17.08 10.68
N PRO A 27 -6.30 17.61 10.92
CA PRO A 27 -6.10 18.76 11.78
C PRO A 27 -6.93 19.99 11.34
N ALA A 28 -7.55 20.67 12.29
CA ALA A 28 -8.33 21.88 11.99
C ALA A 28 -7.45 22.94 11.31
N GLY A 29 -7.97 23.54 10.24
CA GLY A 29 -7.25 24.54 9.46
C GLY A 29 -6.20 23.99 8.51
N ALA A 30 -6.12 22.66 8.35
CA ALA A 30 -5.22 22.06 7.39
C ALA A 30 -5.56 22.47 5.95
N ARG A 31 -4.52 22.75 5.15
CA ARG A 31 -4.61 22.81 3.70
C ARG A 31 -4.34 21.41 3.14
N VAL A 32 -5.36 20.80 2.57
CA VAL A 32 -5.38 19.39 2.20
C VAL A 32 -5.14 19.24 0.72
N LEU A 33 -4.15 18.43 0.32
CA LEU A 33 -3.99 17.99 -1.06
C LEU A 33 -4.54 16.56 -1.17
N VAL A 34 -5.66 16.39 -1.88
CA VAL A 34 -6.26 15.10 -2.20
C VAL A 34 -5.58 14.53 -3.45
N THR A 35 -4.92 13.39 -3.31
CA THR A 35 -4.22 12.70 -4.39
C THR A 35 -5.00 11.48 -4.85
N TYR A 36 -5.08 11.24 -6.17
CA TYR A 36 -5.79 10.07 -6.72
C TYR A 36 -5.22 9.65 -8.09
N GLY A 37 -5.65 8.47 -8.56
CA GLY A 37 -5.18 7.90 -9.83
C GLY A 37 -5.89 8.43 -11.07
N GLY A 38 -6.05 7.59 -12.09
CA GLY A 38 -6.58 7.92 -13.42
C GLY A 38 -8.07 8.24 -13.49
N GLY A 39 -8.77 8.43 -12.37
CA GLY A 39 -10.16 8.92 -12.34
C GLY A 39 -11.22 7.85 -12.04
N SER A 40 -10.86 6.62 -11.69
CA SER A 40 -11.83 5.61 -11.23
C SER A 40 -12.64 6.11 -10.02
N VAL A 41 -11.99 6.74 -9.05
CA VAL A 41 -12.62 7.31 -7.85
C VAL A 41 -13.64 8.41 -8.15
N LYS A 42 -13.48 9.14 -9.28
CA LYS A 42 -14.48 10.09 -9.78
C LYS A 42 -15.71 9.34 -10.33
N LYS A 43 -15.48 8.31 -11.15
CA LYS A 43 -16.56 7.53 -11.77
C LYS A 43 -17.39 6.76 -10.77
N THR A 44 -16.78 6.30 -9.68
CA THR A 44 -17.47 5.53 -8.63
C THR A 44 -18.10 6.40 -7.54
N GLY A 45 -17.89 7.73 -7.60
CA GLY A 45 -18.42 8.69 -6.60
C GLY A 45 -17.68 8.68 -5.26
N VAL A 46 -16.57 7.94 -5.14
CA VAL A 46 -15.77 7.94 -3.90
C VAL A 46 -15.13 9.31 -3.67
N LEU A 47 -14.62 9.94 -4.74
CA LEU A 47 -14.02 11.27 -4.61
C LEU A 47 -15.05 12.31 -4.16
N ASP A 48 -16.28 12.25 -4.67
CA ASP A 48 -17.34 13.18 -4.28
C ASP A 48 -17.69 13.03 -2.79
N GLN A 49 -17.72 11.80 -2.27
CA GLN A 49 -17.90 11.54 -0.85
C GLN A 49 -16.76 12.12 -0.01
N VAL A 50 -15.52 11.95 -0.46
CA VAL A 50 -14.33 12.52 0.20
C VAL A 50 -14.42 14.05 0.23
N LEU A 51 -14.67 14.69 -0.91
CA LEU A 51 -14.75 16.15 -1.00
C LEU A 51 -15.91 16.69 -0.15
N SER A 52 -17.03 15.99 -0.10
CA SER A 52 -18.16 16.35 0.76
C SER A 52 -17.79 16.26 2.26
N ALA A 53 -17.07 15.21 2.66
CA ALA A 53 -16.59 15.06 4.04
C ALA A 53 -15.55 16.13 4.43
N LEU A 54 -14.82 16.67 3.44
CA LEU A 54 -13.83 17.74 3.61
C LEU A 54 -14.45 19.17 3.55
N ALA A 55 -15.77 19.29 3.50
CA ALA A 55 -16.42 20.60 3.44
C ALA A 55 -15.94 21.52 4.58
N GLY A 56 -15.43 22.72 4.22
CA GLY A 56 -14.88 23.70 5.15
C GLY A 56 -13.36 23.61 5.37
N PHE A 57 -12.66 22.64 4.76
CA PHE A 57 -11.21 22.69 4.61
C PHE A 57 -10.81 23.43 3.33
N ASP A 58 -9.58 23.90 3.28
CA ASP A 58 -8.93 24.37 2.05
C ASP A 58 -8.39 23.15 1.30
N VAL A 59 -9.04 22.78 0.20
CA VAL A 59 -8.79 21.52 -0.50
C VAL A 59 -8.26 21.77 -1.91
N LEU A 60 -7.13 21.15 -2.21
CA LEU A 60 -6.55 21.04 -3.54
C LEU A 60 -6.64 19.60 -4.03
N GLU A 61 -6.63 19.40 -5.34
CA GLU A 61 -6.66 18.09 -5.94
C GLU A 61 -5.46 17.86 -6.86
N PHE A 62 -4.89 16.65 -6.80
CA PHE A 62 -3.90 16.16 -7.75
C PHE A 62 -4.29 14.76 -8.23
N GLY A 63 -4.73 14.67 -9.47
CA GLY A 63 -5.09 13.40 -10.12
C GLY A 63 -4.04 12.94 -11.12
N GLY A 64 -4.19 11.69 -11.57
CA GLY A 64 -3.36 11.13 -12.63
C GLY A 64 -2.15 10.34 -12.15
N ILE A 65 -2.10 9.97 -10.87
CA ILE A 65 -1.08 9.02 -10.39
C ILE A 65 -1.35 7.66 -11.05
N GLU A 66 -0.42 7.23 -11.89
CA GLU A 66 -0.52 6.00 -12.66
C GLU A 66 -0.19 4.74 -11.84
N PRO A 67 -0.62 3.54 -12.29
CA PRO A 67 -0.08 2.28 -11.77
C PRO A 67 1.45 2.25 -11.87
N ASN A 68 2.15 1.75 -10.84
CA ASN A 68 3.60 1.90 -10.69
C ASN A 68 4.01 3.39 -10.76
N PRO A 69 3.69 4.18 -9.73
CA PRO A 69 3.74 5.64 -9.76
C PRO A 69 5.13 6.13 -10.16
N SER A 70 5.17 7.06 -11.13
CA SER A 70 6.44 7.54 -11.66
C SER A 70 6.92 8.80 -10.97
N TYR A 71 8.21 8.85 -10.72
CA TYR A 71 8.92 10.01 -10.19
C TYR A 71 8.52 11.31 -10.93
N GLU A 72 8.48 11.26 -12.26
CA GLU A 72 8.20 12.41 -13.11
C GLU A 72 6.78 12.98 -12.84
N THR A 73 5.78 12.13 -12.71
CA THR A 73 4.42 12.54 -12.37
C THR A 73 4.36 13.10 -10.94
N LEU A 74 4.99 12.41 -9.98
CA LEU A 74 4.94 12.77 -8.57
C LEU A 74 5.65 14.11 -8.29
N MET A 75 6.71 14.45 -9.02
CA MET A 75 7.40 15.73 -8.88
C MET A 75 6.50 16.94 -9.21
N ASN A 76 5.49 16.77 -10.08
CA ASN A 76 4.49 17.81 -10.29
C ASN A 76 3.64 18.05 -9.03
N ALA A 77 3.28 16.98 -8.33
CA ALA A 77 2.55 17.10 -7.05
C ALA A 77 3.43 17.66 -5.93
N VAL A 78 4.71 17.30 -5.90
CA VAL A 78 5.70 17.87 -4.95
C VAL A 78 5.80 19.39 -5.14
N LYS A 79 5.90 19.84 -6.40
CA LYS A 79 5.92 21.27 -6.72
C LYS A 79 4.65 21.96 -6.23
N LEU A 80 3.47 21.41 -6.57
CA LEU A 80 2.18 21.92 -6.11
C LEU A 80 2.09 22.01 -4.58
N ALA A 81 2.51 20.95 -3.88
CA ALA A 81 2.46 20.90 -2.42
C ALA A 81 3.34 21.97 -1.78
N ARG A 82 4.51 22.25 -2.35
CA ARG A 82 5.43 23.30 -1.89
C ARG A 82 4.87 24.71 -2.15
N GLU A 83 4.45 24.97 -3.40
CA GLU A 83 3.95 26.29 -3.83
C GLU A 83 2.69 26.70 -3.06
N GLU A 84 1.81 25.73 -2.80
CA GLU A 84 0.55 25.96 -2.12
C GLU A 84 0.63 25.78 -0.59
N ASN A 85 1.81 25.50 -0.03
CA ASN A 85 2.00 25.30 1.42
C ASN A 85 1.04 24.25 1.99
N VAL A 86 0.93 23.10 1.33
CA VAL A 86 0.09 21.98 1.77
C VAL A 86 0.56 21.47 3.12
N THR A 87 -0.36 21.27 4.05
CA THR A 87 -0.06 20.82 5.42
C THR A 87 -0.58 19.41 5.73
N PHE A 88 -1.39 18.84 4.84
CA PHE A 88 -1.91 17.48 4.97
C PHE A 88 -2.13 16.86 3.59
N LEU A 89 -1.79 15.58 3.44
CA LEU A 89 -2.06 14.81 2.22
C LEU A 89 -3.15 13.77 2.48
N LEU A 90 -4.06 13.59 1.52
CA LEU A 90 -5.07 12.54 1.57
C LEU A 90 -5.01 11.70 0.31
N ALA A 91 -4.51 10.46 0.43
CA ALA A 91 -4.47 9.50 -0.67
C ALA A 91 -5.84 8.84 -0.84
N VAL A 92 -6.44 8.93 -2.03
CA VAL A 92 -7.72 8.29 -2.36
C VAL A 92 -7.50 7.30 -3.51
N GLY A 93 -7.31 6.02 -3.17
CA GLY A 93 -6.96 5.03 -4.19
C GLY A 93 -6.44 3.70 -3.65
N GLY A 94 -5.75 2.97 -4.49
CA GLY A 94 -5.00 1.76 -4.13
C GLY A 94 -3.51 2.05 -3.88
N GLY A 95 -2.73 0.98 -3.75
CA GLY A 95 -1.30 1.03 -3.38
C GLY A 95 -0.47 2.05 -4.17
N SER A 96 -0.63 2.14 -5.49
CA SER A 96 0.12 3.09 -6.31
C SER A 96 -0.12 4.56 -5.92
N VAL A 97 -1.37 4.90 -5.59
CA VAL A 97 -1.71 6.26 -5.13
C VAL A 97 -1.11 6.50 -3.74
N LEU A 98 -1.19 5.52 -2.85
CA LEU A 98 -0.63 5.63 -1.51
C LEU A 98 0.89 5.75 -1.55
N ASP A 99 1.57 4.91 -2.31
CA ASP A 99 3.03 4.96 -2.47
C ASP A 99 3.48 6.29 -3.06
N GLY A 100 2.79 6.75 -4.13
CA GLY A 100 3.04 8.06 -4.70
C GLY A 100 2.84 9.19 -3.70
N THR A 101 1.80 9.12 -2.87
CA THR A 101 1.52 10.14 -1.84
C THR A 101 2.58 10.12 -0.72
N LYS A 102 3.07 8.96 -0.31
CA LYS A 102 4.21 8.85 0.62
C LYS A 102 5.47 9.51 0.08
N PHE A 103 5.75 9.31 -1.21
CA PHE A 103 6.87 10.00 -1.85
C PHE A 103 6.66 11.52 -1.88
N ILE A 104 5.47 11.99 -2.27
CA ILE A 104 5.12 13.42 -2.26
C ILE A 104 5.32 14.00 -0.86
N ALA A 105 4.84 13.29 0.18
CA ALA A 105 4.96 13.70 1.58
C ALA A 105 6.42 13.94 2.00
N ALA A 106 7.30 13.01 1.70
CA ALA A 106 8.73 13.12 2.03
C ALA A 106 9.43 14.17 1.15
N ALA A 107 9.23 14.10 -0.16
CA ALA A 107 9.91 14.96 -1.13
C ALA A 107 9.52 16.43 -0.97
N ALA A 108 8.30 16.75 -0.54
CA ALA A 108 7.88 18.14 -0.28
C ALA A 108 8.71 18.82 0.83
N HIS A 109 9.16 18.06 1.83
CA HIS A 109 10.02 18.53 2.92
C HIS A 109 11.53 18.30 2.66
N TYR A 110 11.88 17.65 1.55
CA TYR A 110 13.28 17.40 1.21
C TYR A 110 13.98 18.69 0.73
N ASP A 111 15.31 18.77 0.90
CA ASP A 111 16.08 19.93 0.46
C ASP A 111 15.83 20.21 -1.04
N ALA A 112 15.43 21.44 -1.35
CA ALA A 112 15.08 21.85 -2.71
C ALA A 112 16.28 21.86 -3.68
N ASN A 113 17.51 21.83 -3.15
CA ASN A 113 18.75 21.81 -3.95
C ASN A 113 19.23 20.39 -4.27
N ILE A 114 18.57 19.37 -3.73
CA ILE A 114 18.91 17.95 -3.92
C ILE A 114 17.81 17.28 -4.76
N ASP A 115 18.20 16.42 -5.71
CA ASP A 115 17.23 15.58 -6.44
C ASP A 115 16.53 14.63 -5.45
N PRO A 116 15.19 14.73 -5.24
CA PRO A 116 14.47 13.85 -4.34
C PRO A 116 14.54 12.36 -4.69
N TRP A 117 15.08 11.99 -5.86
CA TRP A 117 15.37 10.58 -6.16
C TRP A 117 16.36 9.97 -5.17
N GLU A 118 17.18 10.80 -4.51
CA GLU A 118 18.08 10.37 -3.43
C GLU A 118 17.32 9.63 -2.30
N ILE A 119 16.04 9.94 -2.08
CA ILE A 119 15.17 9.21 -1.14
C ILE A 119 15.18 7.69 -1.46
N LEU A 120 15.08 7.35 -2.75
CA LEU A 120 15.07 5.96 -3.23
C LEU A 120 16.47 5.35 -3.19
N GLU A 121 17.50 6.11 -3.55
CA GLU A 121 18.90 5.68 -3.54
C GLU A 121 19.40 5.36 -2.14
N THR A 122 18.89 6.08 -1.13
CA THR A 122 19.26 5.91 0.28
C THR A 122 18.27 5.07 1.06
N TYR A 123 17.31 4.42 0.38
CA TYR A 123 16.25 3.62 1.00
C TYR A 123 15.48 4.37 2.09
N GLY A 124 15.33 5.68 1.94
CA GLY A 124 14.60 6.55 2.88
C GLY A 124 15.38 7.00 4.12
N SER A 125 16.63 6.59 4.29
CA SER A 125 17.42 6.89 5.52
C SER A 125 17.70 8.36 5.75
N LYS A 126 17.58 9.20 4.72
CA LYS A 126 17.78 10.65 4.81
C LYS A 126 16.50 11.46 5.03
N ILE A 127 15.34 10.80 5.12
CA ILE A 127 14.07 11.48 5.43
C ILE A 127 14.08 11.87 6.92
N THR A 128 13.99 13.15 7.21
CA THR A 128 13.93 13.68 8.59
C THR A 128 12.56 14.20 8.97
N SER A 129 11.70 14.47 7.98
CA SER A 129 10.31 14.89 8.16
C SER A 129 9.51 14.66 6.88
N ALA A 130 8.18 14.64 6.99
CA ALA A 130 7.27 14.56 5.86
C ALA A 130 5.96 15.30 6.19
N ILE A 131 5.20 15.67 5.16
CA ILE A 131 3.83 16.14 5.35
C ILE A 131 2.99 14.96 5.90
N PRO A 132 2.26 15.13 7.03
CA PRO A 132 1.39 14.08 7.53
C PRO A 132 0.33 13.69 6.50
N MET A 133 0.00 12.39 6.44
CA MET A 133 -0.96 11.91 5.47
C MET A 133 -1.96 10.90 6.05
N GLY A 134 -3.15 10.88 5.47
CA GLY A 134 -4.15 9.83 5.65
C GLY A 134 -4.51 9.16 4.34
N SER A 135 -5.33 8.12 4.41
CA SER A 135 -5.76 7.39 3.22
C SER A 135 -7.23 6.98 3.24
N VAL A 136 -7.82 6.89 2.05
CA VAL A 136 -9.11 6.25 1.76
C VAL A 136 -8.82 5.14 0.76
N LEU A 137 -8.83 3.91 1.23
CA LEU A 137 -8.44 2.74 0.45
C LEU A 137 -9.57 2.30 -0.49
N THR A 138 -9.26 2.12 -1.77
CA THR A 138 -10.23 1.64 -2.77
C THR A 138 -9.84 0.30 -3.41
N LEU A 139 -8.59 -0.14 -3.23
CA LEU A 139 -8.09 -1.41 -3.73
C LEU A 139 -7.16 -2.04 -2.68
N PRO A 140 -7.62 -3.04 -1.93
CA PRO A 140 -6.81 -3.75 -0.95
C PRO A 140 -5.83 -4.71 -1.66
N ALA A 141 -4.55 -4.57 -1.40
CA ALA A 141 -3.46 -5.38 -1.94
C ALA A 141 -2.19 -5.19 -1.12
N THR A 142 -1.56 -4.02 -1.26
CA THR A 142 -0.20 -3.71 -0.81
C THR A 142 -0.05 -3.45 0.70
N GLY A 143 -1.15 -3.29 1.45
CA GLY A 143 -1.08 -2.83 2.84
C GLY A 143 -0.46 -1.44 3.04
N SER A 144 -0.25 -0.68 1.95
CA SER A 144 0.40 0.64 1.99
C SER A 144 -0.33 1.65 2.87
N GLU A 145 -1.61 1.45 3.11
CA GLU A 145 -2.44 2.28 4.01
C GLU A 145 -2.03 2.19 5.48
N SER A 146 -1.26 1.17 5.87
CA SER A 146 -0.87 0.94 7.27
C SER A 146 0.60 0.57 7.46
N ASN A 147 1.45 0.82 6.46
CA ASN A 147 2.88 0.58 6.55
C ASN A 147 3.70 1.81 6.15
N LYS A 148 5.01 1.72 6.30
CA LYS A 148 5.98 2.80 6.08
C LYS A 148 6.76 2.69 4.77
N GLY A 149 6.43 1.70 3.93
CA GLY A 149 7.10 1.44 2.65
C GLY A 149 6.38 2.10 1.47
N ALA A 150 7.12 2.39 0.42
CA ALA A 150 6.59 2.82 -0.88
C ALA A 150 7.55 2.42 -2.00
N VAL A 151 7.00 2.17 -3.19
CA VAL A 151 7.78 1.79 -4.39
C VAL A 151 7.49 2.78 -5.51
N ILE A 152 8.54 3.40 -6.04
CA ILE A 152 8.46 4.43 -7.08
C ILE A 152 9.26 4.00 -8.30
N SER A 153 8.70 4.26 -9.48
CA SER A 153 9.39 4.05 -10.76
C SER A 153 9.99 5.34 -11.29
N ARG A 154 11.11 5.26 -12.00
CA ARG A 154 11.70 6.38 -12.76
C ARG A 154 11.73 6.00 -14.22
N LYS A 155 10.90 6.66 -15.04
CA LYS A 155 10.75 6.32 -16.47
C LYS A 155 12.02 6.58 -17.27
N THR A 156 12.73 7.64 -16.92
CA THR A 156 13.94 8.07 -17.64
C THR A 156 15.10 7.09 -17.52
N THR A 157 15.16 6.29 -16.44
CA THR A 157 16.22 5.31 -16.19
C THR A 157 15.73 3.86 -16.23
N GLY A 158 14.40 3.64 -16.23
CA GLY A 158 13.81 2.30 -16.13
C GLY A 158 13.89 1.68 -14.74
N ASP A 159 14.23 2.46 -13.71
CA ASP A 159 14.36 1.99 -12.34
C ASP A 159 12.97 1.84 -11.67
N LYS A 160 12.85 0.83 -10.80
CA LYS A 160 11.75 0.69 -9.84
C LYS A 160 12.34 0.35 -8.47
N ARG A 161 12.27 1.31 -7.54
CA ARG A 161 12.95 1.21 -6.24
C ARG A 161 12.00 1.45 -5.07
N ALA A 162 12.29 0.78 -3.96
CA ALA A 162 11.59 0.97 -2.70
C ALA A 162 12.30 1.97 -1.77
N PHE A 163 11.54 2.61 -0.91
CA PHE A 163 12.07 3.29 0.28
C PHE A 163 11.15 3.04 1.49
N MET A 164 11.68 3.25 2.68
CA MET A 164 10.94 3.10 3.93
C MET A 164 11.25 4.26 4.87
N SER A 165 10.20 4.81 5.52
CA SER A 165 10.39 5.80 6.58
C SER A 165 9.15 5.86 7.48
N GLU A 166 9.35 5.96 8.79
CA GLU A 166 8.25 6.15 9.74
C GLU A 166 7.53 7.49 9.54
N HIS A 167 8.21 8.49 8.97
CA HIS A 167 7.64 9.80 8.67
C HIS A 167 6.53 9.79 7.61
N VAL A 168 6.49 8.76 6.73
CA VAL A 168 5.49 8.66 5.66
C VAL A 168 4.39 7.64 5.95
N GLN A 169 4.40 7.01 7.14
CA GLN A 169 3.34 6.09 7.50
C GLN A 169 2.02 6.86 7.69
N PRO A 170 0.91 6.44 7.06
CA PRO A 170 -0.36 7.14 7.21
C PRO A 170 -0.81 7.22 8.67
N VAL A 171 -1.27 8.38 9.11
CA VAL A 171 -1.78 8.58 10.47
C VAL A 171 -3.14 7.93 10.67
N PHE A 172 -3.92 7.79 9.59
CA PHE A 172 -5.15 7.00 9.56
C PHE A 172 -5.39 6.38 8.18
N ALA A 173 -6.23 5.36 8.15
CA ALA A 173 -6.74 4.76 6.94
C ALA A 173 -8.23 4.47 7.05
N ILE A 174 -9.02 4.89 6.07
CA ILE A 174 -10.44 4.56 5.92
C ILE A 174 -10.55 3.36 5.00
N LEU A 175 -11.11 2.29 5.53
CA LEU A 175 -11.29 1.01 4.88
C LEU A 175 -12.79 0.67 4.81
N ASP A 176 -13.44 1.10 3.72
CA ASP A 176 -14.84 0.73 3.46
C ASP A 176 -14.89 -0.38 2.39
N PRO A 177 -15.28 -1.62 2.74
CA PRO A 177 -15.36 -2.72 1.79
C PRO A 177 -16.28 -2.44 0.59
N VAL A 178 -17.26 -1.56 0.73
CA VAL A 178 -18.19 -1.18 -0.36
C VAL A 178 -17.45 -0.52 -1.53
N TYR A 179 -16.37 0.21 -1.26
CA TYR A 179 -15.55 0.83 -2.31
C TYR A 179 -14.88 -0.17 -3.24
N THR A 180 -14.81 -1.43 -2.85
CA THR A 180 -14.21 -2.50 -3.66
C THR A 180 -15.20 -3.19 -4.62
N TYR A 181 -16.50 -2.93 -4.51
CA TYR A 181 -17.53 -3.63 -5.31
C TYR A 181 -17.38 -3.39 -6.80
N THR A 182 -16.92 -2.19 -7.17
CA THR A 182 -16.75 -1.78 -8.57
C THR A 182 -15.39 -2.12 -9.16
N LEU A 183 -14.53 -2.81 -8.40
CA LEU A 183 -13.23 -3.23 -8.91
C LEU A 183 -13.40 -4.28 -10.04
N PRO A 184 -12.67 -4.13 -11.15
CA PRO A 184 -12.60 -5.18 -12.16
C PRO A 184 -12.12 -6.51 -11.56
N PRO A 185 -12.65 -7.68 -12.01
CA PRO A 185 -12.24 -9.00 -11.48
C PRO A 185 -10.72 -9.21 -11.46
N ARG A 186 -10.01 -8.72 -12.47
CA ARG A 186 -8.54 -8.77 -12.55
C ARG A 186 -7.89 -8.06 -11.36
N GLN A 187 -8.39 -6.88 -10.97
CA GLN A 187 -7.83 -6.12 -9.85
C GLN A 187 -8.12 -6.79 -8.51
N VAL A 188 -9.28 -7.42 -8.36
CA VAL A 188 -9.61 -8.22 -7.19
C VAL A 188 -8.64 -9.40 -7.06
N ALA A 189 -8.45 -10.16 -8.14
CA ALA A 189 -7.50 -11.27 -8.17
C ALA A 189 -6.06 -10.81 -7.89
N ASN A 190 -5.64 -9.70 -8.49
CA ASN A 190 -4.33 -9.10 -8.23
C ASN A 190 -4.14 -8.76 -6.74
N GLY A 191 -5.14 -8.16 -6.09
CA GLY A 191 -5.06 -7.83 -4.67
C GLY A 191 -4.95 -9.05 -3.76
N VAL A 192 -5.71 -10.10 -4.06
CA VAL A 192 -5.65 -11.37 -3.32
C VAL A 192 -4.28 -12.04 -3.48
N VAL A 193 -3.76 -12.12 -4.70
CA VAL A 193 -2.43 -12.70 -4.98
C VAL A 193 -1.33 -11.92 -4.29
N ASP A 194 -1.36 -10.60 -4.36
CA ASP A 194 -0.37 -9.73 -3.73
C ASP A 194 -0.33 -9.94 -2.20
N ALA A 195 -1.49 -9.88 -1.55
CA ALA A 195 -1.61 -10.13 -0.11
C ALA A 195 -1.16 -11.56 0.29
N PHE A 196 -1.45 -12.56 -0.56
CA PHE A 196 -0.99 -13.93 -0.36
C PHE A 196 0.54 -14.00 -0.40
N VAL A 197 1.16 -13.41 -1.42
CA VAL A 197 2.63 -13.41 -1.57
C VAL A 197 3.30 -12.64 -0.45
N HIS A 198 2.78 -11.46 -0.06
CA HIS A 198 3.26 -10.74 1.12
C HIS A 198 3.31 -11.63 2.36
N THR A 199 2.24 -12.41 2.58
CA THR A 199 2.14 -13.28 3.75
C THR A 199 3.15 -14.43 3.68
N VAL A 200 3.27 -15.12 2.54
CA VAL A 200 4.18 -16.27 2.45
C VAL A 200 5.65 -15.89 2.49
N GLU A 201 6.04 -14.71 2.00
CA GLU A 201 7.43 -14.24 2.08
C GLU A 201 7.86 -13.85 3.50
N GLN A 202 6.92 -13.72 4.43
CA GLN A 202 7.17 -13.55 5.85
C GLN A 202 6.97 -14.85 6.66
N TYR A 203 6.23 -15.81 6.11
CA TYR A 203 5.87 -17.07 6.79
C TYR A 203 6.77 -18.24 6.39
N VAL A 204 6.94 -18.47 5.07
CA VAL A 204 7.71 -19.61 4.55
C VAL A 204 9.21 -19.27 4.52
N THR A 205 9.82 -19.20 5.71
CA THR A 205 11.22 -18.84 5.91
C THR A 205 11.89 -19.76 6.94
N TYR A 206 13.00 -19.34 7.56
CA TYR A 206 13.67 -20.14 8.57
C TYR A 206 12.90 -20.16 9.89
N PRO A 207 12.82 -21.35 10.57
CA PRO A 207 12.10 -21.48 11.84
C PRO A 207 12.78 -20.71 12.97
N VAL A 208 12.02 -19.93 13.73
CA VAL A 208 12.45 -19.19 14.92
C VAL A 208 11.47 -19.34 16.10
N ASP A 209 10.59 -20.35 16.04
CA ASP A 209 9.53 -20.62 17.05
C ASP A 209 8.62 -19.40 17.30
N GLY A 210 8.23 -18.71 16.22
CA GLY A 210 7.34 -17.55 16.23
C GLY A 210 5.86 -17.93 16.14
N LYS A 211 5.35 -18.73 17.08
CA LYS A 211 4.01 -19.35 17.02
C LYS A 211 2.86 -18.38 16.78
N ILE A 212 2.90 -17.19 17.34
CA ILE A 212 1.85 -16.18 17.15
C ILE A 212 1.86 -15.67 15.71
N GLN A 213 3.03 -15.31 15.19
CA GLN A 213 3.19 -14.85 13.80
C GLN A 213 2.80 -15.95 12.83
N ASP A 214 3.18 -17.21 13.12
CA ASP A 214 2.77 -18.36 12.29
C ASP A 214 1.24 -18.48 12.23
N ARG A 215 0.53 -18.40 13.37
CA ARG A 215 -0.94 -18.47 13.42
C ARG A 215 -1.62 -17.28 12.73
N PHE A 216 -1.08 -16.08 12.86
CA PHE A 216 -1.59 -14.93 12.15
C PHE A 216 -1.42 -15.09 10.63
N ALA A 217 -0.24 -15.52 10.17
CA ALA A 217 0.02 -15.79 8.76
C ALA A 217 -0.89 -16.89 8.21
N GLU A 218 -1.02 -18.01 8.92
CA GLU A 218 -1.94 -19.11 8.56
C GLU A 218 -3.39 -18.62 8.42
N GLY A 219 -3.87 -17.80 9.38
CA GLY A 219 -5.22 -17.23 9.34
C GLY A 219 -5.44 -16.32 8.13
N ILE A 220 -4.46 -15.47 7.79
CA ILE A 220 -4.51 -14.62 6.59
C ILE A 220 -4.54 -15.48 5.32
N LEU A 221 -3.65 -16.46 5.20
CA LEU A 221 -3.56 -17.33 4.02
C LEU A 221 -4.85 -18.13 3.81
N LEU A 222 -5.40 -18.74 4.86
CA LEU A 222 -6.67 -19.46 4.79
C LEU A 222 -7.81 -18.55 4.34
N THR A 223 -7.93 -17.35 4.91
CA THR A 223 -8.94 -16.37 4.53
C THR A 223 -8.83 -16.00 3.05
N LEU A 224 -7.61 -15.73 2.55
CA LEU A 224 -7.40 -15.36 1.14
C LEU A 224 -7.71 -16.52 0.18
N VAL A 225 -7.39 -17.77 0.57
CA VAL A 225 -7.70 -18.97 -0.23
C VAL A 225 -9.21 -19.24 -0.26
N GLU A 226 -9.90 -19.07 0.86
CA GLU A 226 -11.34 -19.29 0.96
C GLU A 226 -12.18 -18.20 0.30
N ASP A 227 -11.84 -16.94 0.53
CA ASP A 227 -12.66 -15.78 0.12
C ASP A 227 -12.21 -15.16 -1.22
N GLY A 228 -10.97 -15.38 -1.65
CA GLY A 228 -10.47 -14.86 -2.94
C GLY A 228 -11.33 -15.31 -4.13
N PRO A 229 -11.58 -16.63 -4.33
CA PRO A 229 -12.47 -17.11 -5.38
C PRO A 229 -13.91 -16.61 -5.25
N LYS A 230 -14.43 -16.52 -4.00
CA LYS A 230 -15.80 -16.02 -3.74
C LYS A 230 -15.95 -14.55 -4.14
N ALA A 231 -14.93 -13.73 -3.92
CA ALA A 231 -14.97 -12.31 -4.31
C ALA A 231 -15.13 -12.08 -5.81
N LEU A 232 -14.71 -13.06 -6.64
CA LEU A 232 -14.92 -13.02 -8.08
C LEU A 232 -16.34 -13.48 -8.47
N GLN A 233 -16.93 -14.38 -7.70
CA GLN A 233 -18.27 -14.93 -7.93
C GLN A 233 -19.37 -14.04 -7.34
N GLU A 234 -19.09 -13.42 -6.21
CA GLU A 234 -20.00 -12.61 -5.41
C GLU A 234 -19.41 -11.19 -5.17
N PRO A 235 -19.28 -10.36 -6.22
CA PRO A 235 -18.53 -9.11 -6.17
C PRO A 235 -19.05 -8.08 -5.14
N GLU A 236 -20.32 -8.18 -4.73
CA GLU A 236 -20.95 -7.29 -3.76
C GLU A 236 -21.19 -7.95 -2.39
N ASN A 237 -20.60 -9.13 -2.14
CA ASN A 237 -20.68 -9.76 -0.82
C ASN A 237 -19.79 -9.00 0.18
N TYR A 238 -20.45 -8.25 1.07
CA TYR A 238 -19.76 -7.40 2.05
C TYR A 238 -18.77 -8.19 2.92
N ASN A 239 -19.17 -9.35 3.45
CA ASN A 239 -18.33 -10.12 4.36
C ASN A 239 -17.06 -10.62 3.65
N VAL A 240 -17.20 -11.12 2.43
CA VAL A 240 -16.07 -11.56 1.59
C VAL A 240 -15.12 -10.38 1.31
N ARG A 241 -15.67 -9.24 0.89
CA ARG A 241 -14.84 -8.04 0.63
C ARG A 241 -14.18 -7.50 1.89
N ALA A 242 -14.88 -7.53 3.02
CA ALA A 242 -14.36 -7.10 4.32
C ALA A 242 -13.20 -7.99 4.77
N ASN A 243 -13.34 -9.31 4.67
CA ASN A 243 -12.29 -10.26 5.01
C ASN A 243 -11.04 -10.07 4.15
N ILE A 244 -11.19 -9.93 2.82
CA ILE A 244 -10.06 -9.70 1.91
C ILE A 244 -9.38 -8.35 2.22
N MET A 245 -10.15 -7.28 2.42
CA MET A 245 -9.60 -5.97 2.75
C MET A 245 -8.78 -6.02 4.03
N TRP A 246 -9.32 -6.64 5.08
CA TRP A 246 -8.62 -6.77 6.35
C TRP A 246 -7.41 -7.69 6.25
N ALA A 247 -7.51 -8.82 5.55
CA ALA A 247 -6.39 -9.73 5.31
C ALA A 247 -5.24 -9.03 4.58
N ALA A 248 -5.52 -8.24 3.53
CA ALA A 248 -4.52 -7.49 2.78
C ALA A 248 -3.79 -6.45 3.65
N THR A 249 -4.54 -5.73 4.51
CA THR A 249 -3.95 -4.78 5.47
C THR A 249 -3.02 -5.51 6.45
N GLN A 250 -3.47 -6.64 7.04
CA GLN A 250 -2.68 -7.42 7.99
C GLN A 250 -1.47 -8.10 7.38
N ALA A 251 -1.53 -8.43 6.09
CA ALA A 251 -0.43 -9.08 5.37
C ALA A 251 0.86 -8.25 5.34
N LEU A 252 0.78 -6.92 5.41
CA LEU A 252 1.98 -6.06 5.31
C LEU A 252 1.98 -4.83 6.26
N ASN A 253 1.25 -4.88 7.37
CA ASN A 253 1.32 -3.82 8.39
C ASN A 253 2.50 -3.97 9.38
N GLY A 254 3.33 -5.00 9.21
CA GLY A 254 4.48 -5.29 10.06
C GLY A 254 4.23 -6.29 11.18
N LEU A 255 2.96 -6.66 11.48
CA LEU A 255 2.63 -7.53 12.60
C LEU A 255 3.16 -8.95 12.38
N ILE A 256 2.83 -9.58 11.25
CA ILE A 256 3.20 -10.98 11.00
C ILE A 256 4.70 -11.17 10.78
N GLY A 257 5.41 -10.14 10.35
CA GLY A 257 6.87 -10.14 10.17
C GLY A 257 7.67 -9.84 11.43
N ALA A 258 6.99 -9.48 12.55
CA ALA A 258 7.67 -9.08 13.78
C ALA A 258 8.40 -10.26 14.44
N GLY A 259 9.74 -10.17 14.53
CA GLY A 259 10.57 -11.17 15.18
C GLY A 259 10.77 -12.48 14.38
N VAL A 260 10.39 -12.51 13.11
CA VAL A 260 10.64 -13.64 12.19
C VAL A 260 11.52 -13.21 11.02
N PRO A 261 12.32 -14.12 10.43
CA PRO A 261 13.02 -13.85 9.18
C PRO A 261 12.03 -13.63 8.03
N GLN A 262 12.38 -12.76 7.11
CA GLN A 262 11.60 -12.48 5.90
C GLN A 262 12.45 -12.72 4.66
N ASP A 263 11.84 -13.13 3.56
CA ASP A 263 12.51 -13.34 2.28
C ASP A 263 11.65 -12.76 1.15
N TRP A 264 12.09 -11.66 0.61
CA TRP A 264 11.38 -10.88 -0.40
C TRP A 264 11.81 -11.20 -1.84
N ALA A 265 12.36 -12.38 -2.08
CA ALA A 265 12.90 -12.75 -3.40
C ALA A 265 11.84 -12.75 -4.50
N THR A 266 10.59 -13.17 -4.21
CA THR A 266 9.51 -13.13 -5.19
C THR A 266 9.21 -11.70 -5.62
N HIS A 267 9.10 -10.77 -4.67
CA HIS A 267 8.86 -9.36 -4.95
C HIS A 267 10.02 -8.71 -5.71
N MET A 268 11.26 -8.96 -5.31
CA MET A 268 12.42 -8.36 -5.96
C MET A 268 12.54 -8.80 -7.43
N LEU A 269 12.40 -10.10 -7.71
CA LEU A 269 12.36 -10.60 -9.09
C LEU A 269 11.13 -10.09 -9.85
N GLY A 270 9.97 -10.01 -9.20
CA GLY A 270 8.76 -9.44 -9.78
C GLY A 270 8.89 -7.98 -10.18
N HIS A 271 9.63 -7.17 -9.40
CA HIS A 271 9.89 -5.76 -9.73
C HIS A 271 10.69 -5.62 -11.03
N GLU A 272 11.71 -6.46 -11.23
CA GLU A 272 12.49 -6.48 -12.47
C GLU A 272 11.60 -6.84 -13.68
N LEU A 273 10.76 -7.86 -13.56
CA LEU A 273 9.82 -8.23 -14.62
C LEU A 273 8.81 -7.11 -14.92
N THR A 274 8.34 -6.39 -13.91
CA THR A 274 7.47 -5.22 -14.10
C THR A 274 8.23 -4.11 -14.84
N ALA A 275 9.47 -3.82 -14.45
CA ALA A 275 10.28 -2.78 -15.09
C ALA A 275 10.58 -3.11 -16.56
N MET A 276 10.88 -4.39 -16.86
CA MET A 276 11.23 -4.84 -18.22
C MET A 276 10.02 -4.97 -19.16
N HIS A 277 8.86 -5.38 -18.65
CA HIS A 277 7.73 -5.82 -19.48
C HIS A 277 6.41 -5.07 -19.23
N GLY A 278 6.34 -4.19 -18.23
CA GLY A 278 5.14 -3.42 -17.91
C GLY A 278 3.97 -4.26 -17.39
N LEU A 279 4.24 -5.47 -16.88
CA LEU A 279 3.21 -6.35 -16.30
C LEU A 279 2.67 -5.79 -14.99
N ASP A 280 1.42 -6.13 -14.65
CA ASP A 280 0.88 -5.84 -13.33
C ASP A 280 1.74 -6.52 -12.25
N HIS A 281 1.90 -5.85 -11.11
CA HIS A 281 2.74 -6.35 -10.02
C HIS A 281 2.36 -7.78 -9.60
N ALA A 282 1.09 -8.03 -9.29
CA ALA A 282 0.63 -9.35 -8.86
C ALA A 282 0.78 -10.44 -9.95
N GLN A 283 0.73 -10.08 -11.23
CA GLN A 283 1.00 -11.03 -12.32
C GLN A 283 2.45 -11.51 -12.28
N THR A 284 3.40 -10.61 -12.04
CA THR A 284 4.82 -11.01 -11.92
C THR A 284 5.06 -11.89 -10.71
N LEU A 285 4.37 -11.61 -9.59
CA LEU A 285 4.42 -12.46 -8.40
C LEU A 285 3.88 -13.86 -8.67
N ALA A 286 2.73 -13.98 -9.35
CA ALA A 286 2.13 -15.26 -9.73
C ALA A 286 3.02 -16.09 -10.68
N ILE A 287 3.85 -15.45 -11.50
CA ILE A 287 4.81 -16.11 -12.39
C ILE A 287 6.03 -16.60 -11.60
N VAL A 288 6.57 -15.74 -10.72
CA VAL A 288 7.84 -16.02 -10.02
C VAL A 288 7.67 -17.01 -8.88
N LEU A 289 6.62 -16.86 -8.05
CA LEU A 289 6.46 -17.61 -6.80
C LEU A 289 6.52 -19.14 -6.98
N PRO A 290 5.80 -19.77 -7.93
CA PRO A 290 5.84 -21.21 -8.08
C PRO A 290 7.23 -21.75 -8.47
N ALA A 291 7.95 -21.02 -9.33
CA ALA A 291 9.30 -21.37 -9.76
C ALA A 291 10.29 -21.26 -8.59
N LEU A 292 10.22 -20.15 -7.84
CA LEU A 292 11.05 -19.94 -6.66
C LEU A 292 10.79 -21.00 -5.58
N TRP A 293 9.54 -21.35 -5.33
CA TRP A 293 9.19 -22.39 -4.36
C TRP A 293 9.70 -23.77 -4.78
N ASN A 294 9.56 -24.12 -6.06
CA ASN A 294 10.09 -25.39 -6.55
C ASN A 294 11.61 -25.50 -6.34
N GLU A 295 12.35 -24.40 -6.60
CA GLU A 295 13.80 -24.35 -6.39
C GLU A 295 14.18 -24.39 -4.90
N LYS A 296 13.40 -23.74 -4.03
CA LYS A 296 13.71 -23.60 -2.61
C LYS A 296 13.01 -24.60 -1.70
N ARG A 297 12.23 -25.52 -2.26
CA ARG A 297 11.37 -26.46 -1.50
C ARG A 297 12.12 -27.19 -0.39
N ASP A 298 13.32 -27.68 -0.66
CA ASP A 298 14.09 -28.49 0.28
C ASP A 298 14.85 -27.66 1.32
N THR A 299 14.90 -26.34 1.17
CA THR A 299 15.69 -25.46 2.05
C THR A 299 14.87 -24.47 2.86
N LYS A 300 13.70 -24.04 2.37
CA LYS A 300 12.90 -22.97 2.97
C LYS A 300 11.47 -23.35 3.37
N ILE A 301 10.89 -24.39 2.78
CA ILE A 301 9.47 -24.74 2.98
C ILE A 301 9.27 -25.72 4.17
N GLY A 302 10.15 -25.70 5.16
CA GLY A 302 10.10 -26.63 6.28
C GLY A 302 9.00 -26.37 7.33
N ARG A 303 8.12 -25.36 7.16
CA ARG A 303 7.08 -25.03 8.14
C ARG A 303 5.68 -25.53 7.79
N ALA A 304 5.43 -25.92 6.56
CA ALA A 304 4.11 -26.41 6.11
C ALA A 304 3.96 -27.92 6.31
N SER A 305 4.26 -28.44 7.49
CA SER A 305 3.99 -29.84 7.86
C SER A 305 2.99 -29.94 8.99
#